data_a0b6d9f0d61e29dfb366e01aca221108
#
_entry.id   a0b6d9f0d61e29dfb366e01aca221108
#
_cell.length_a   1.000
_cell.length_b   1.000
_cell.length_c   1.000
_cell.angle_alpha   90.00
_cell.angle_beta   90.00
_cell.angle_gamma   90.00
#
_symmetry.space_group_name_H-M   'P 1'
#
loop_
_entity.id
_entity.type
_entity.pdbx_description
1 polymer ?
#
loop_
_entity_poly.entity_id
_entity_poly.type
_entity_poly.pdbx_seq_one_letter_code
_entity_poly.pdbx_strand_id
1 'polypeptide(L)'
;MGGSVERLNPEGLHKNPAYSQAVVTTGNVKTVYVGGQNAVDASGNVVGSGDIGVQAEQIFKNLETALAAGGARLDDVIKWNIYVVAGQPTQPAFEVFQRVWGDRTDPPLITGVFVSGLAQPDYLMELEAVAVVPEP
;
A
#
# COMPACT_ATOMS: atom_id res chain seq x y z
N MET A 1 -14.11 24.25 7.79
CA MET A 1 -14.05 23.17 8.79
C MET A 1 -12.92 22.22 8.49
N GLY A 2 -12.12 21.91 9.50
CA GLY A 2 -11.00 21.01 9.33
C GLY A 2 -11.42 19.58 8.98
N GLY A 3 -10.55 18.88 8.30
CA GLY A 3 -10.78 17.49 7.92
C GLY A 3 -10.32 16.50 8.99
N SER A 4 -10.86 15.29 8.91
CA SER A 4 -10.47 14.21 9.82
C SER A 4 -10.48 12.87 9.12
N VAL A 5 -9.66 11.96 9.63
CA VAL A 5 -9.60 10.56 9.21
C VAL A 5 -9.72 9.73 10.47
N GLU A 6 -10.68 8.84 10.48
CA GLU A 6 -10.94 7.97 11.63
C GLU A 6 -10.89 6.51 11.19
N ARG A 7 -10.07 5.72 11.88
CA ARG A 7 -9.97 4.29 11.61
C ARG A 7 -10.81 3.53 12.62
N LEU A 8 -11.65 2.62 12.12
CA LEU A 8 -12.65 1.94 12.92
C LEU A 8 -12.36 0.45 12.98
N ASN A 9 -12.38 -0.08 14.20
CA ASN A 9 -12.23 -1.52 14.46
C ASN A 9 -13.33 -1.94 15.44
N PRO A 10 -14.58 -2.01 14.97
CA PRO A 10 -15.73 -2.20 15.85
C PRO A 10 -15.80 -3.61 16.42
N GLU A 11 -16.52 -3.74 17.54
CA GLU A 11 -16.86 -5.04 18.09
C GLU A 11 -17.68 -5.83 17.06
N GLY A 12 -17.48 -7.13 17.02
CA GLY A 12 -18.13 -8.01 16.05
C GLY A 12 -17.29 -8.31 14.82
N LEU A 13 -16.21 -7.57 14.59
CA LEU A 13 -15.27 -7.87 13.53
C LEU A 13 -13.93 -8.29 14.11
N HIS A 14 -13.18 -9.09 13.33
CA HIS A 14 -11.86 -9.55 13.74
C HIS A 14 -10.91 -8.36 13.89
N LYS A 15 -10.22 -8.29 15.02
CA LYS A 15 -9.24 -7.25 15.26
C LYS A 15 -7.84 -7.76 14.97
N ASN A 16 -7.11 -7.03 14.16
CA ASN A 16 -5.75 -7.38 13.77
C ASN A 16 -4.92 -6.10 13.71
N PRO A 17 -3.74 -6.06 14.36
CA PRO A 17 -2.92 -4.84 14.36
C PRO A 17 -2.34 -4.49 12.99
N ALA A 18 -2.41 -5.39 12.01
CA ALA A 18 -1.85 -5.15 10.67
C ALA A 18 -2.77 -4.33 9.77
N TYR A 19 -4.07 -4.27 10.07
CA TYR A 19 -5.03 -3.53 9.22
C TYR A 19 -6.20 -3.01 10.03
N SER A 20 -6.89 -2.01 9.46
CA SER A 20 -8.15 -1.50 10.01
C SER A 20 -9.32 -2.10 9.25
N GLN A 21 -10.51 -2.09 9.87
CA GLN A 21 -11.71 -2.68 9.28
C GLN A 21 -12.49 -1.66 8.45
N ALA A 22 -12.50 -0.41 8.87
CA ALA A 22 -13.18 0.67 8.15
C ALA A 22 -12.46 1.99 8.38
N VAL A 23 -12.64 2.93 7.47
CA VAL A 23 -12.09 4.28 7.61
C VAL A 23 -13.18 5.28 7.24
N VAL A 24 -13.31 6.32 8.06
CA VAL A 24 -14.22 7.43 7.78
C VAL A 24 -13.41 8.70 7.58
N THR A 25 -13.66 9.39 6.49
CA THR A 25 -13.08 10.71 6.23
C THR A 25 -14.19 11.75 6.26
N THR A 26 -13.92 12.91 6.87
CA THR A 26 -14.92 13.95 7.06
C THR A 26 -14.29 15.32 6.88
N GLY A 27 -15.04 16.24 6.31
CA GLY A 27 -14.62 17.63 6.21
C GLY A 27 -13.61 17.88 5.11
N ASN A 28 -12.75 18.86 5.30
CA ASN A 28 -11.80 19.29 4.28
C ASN A 28 -10.58 18.35 4.26
N VAL A 29 -10.54 17.51 3.24
CA VAL A 29 -9.45 16.55 3.06
C VAL A 29 -8.94 16.61 1.63
N LYS A 30 -7.66 16.28 1.46
CA LYS A 30 -7.05 16.05 0.17
C LYS A 30 -6.87 14.56 0.00
N THR A 31 -7.32 14.01 -1.13
CA THR A 31 -7.19 12.59 -1.42
C THR A 31 -6.18 12.37 -2.53
N VAL A 32 -5.22 11.47 -2.29
CA VAL A 32 -4.20 11.10 -3.26
C VAL A 32 -4.42 9.65 -3.65
N TYR A 33 -4.73 9.43 -4.92
CA TYR A 33 -4.89 8.10 -5.49
C TYR A 33 -3.59 7.70 -6.15
N VAL A 34 -3.02 6.58 -5.74
CA VAL A 34 -1.80 6.06 -6.36
C VAL A 34 -2.17 4.82 -7.18
N GLY A 35 -1.88 4.89 -8.48
CA GLY A 35 -2.13 3.78 -9.39
C GLY A 35 -1.28 2.57 -9.05
N GLY A 36 -1.59 1.43 -9.68
CA GLY A 36 -0.87 0.20 -9.43
C GLY A 36 0.63 0.37 -9.67
N GLN A 37 1.42 0.06 -8.66
CA GLN A 37 2.87 0.12 -8.72
C GLN A 37 3.45 -1.28 -8.85
N ASN A 38 4.31 -1.45 -9.83
CA ASN A 38 5.09 -2.64 -10.04
C ASN A 38 6.56 -2.31 -9.77
N ALA A 39 7.41 -3.33 -9.73
CA ALA A 39 8.83 -3.16 -9.43
C ALA A 39 9.60 -2.64 -10.66
N VAL A 40 9.31 -1.41 -11.04
CA VAL A 40 9.91 -0.76 -12.21
C VAL A 40 10.58 0.52 -11.76
N ASP A 41 11.81 0.73 -12.18
CA ASP A 41 12.54 1.96 -11.85
C ASP A 41 12.18 3.11 -12.81
N ALA A 42 12.76 4.27 -12.59
CA ALA A 42 12.46 5.46 -13.39
C ALA A 42 12.84 5.32 -14.86
N SER A 43 13.74 4.38 -15.19
CA SER A 43 14.15 4.11 -16.56
C SER A 43 13.28 3.06 -17.26
N GLY A 44 12.29 2.50 -16.54
CA GLY A 44 11.40 1.50 -17.10
C GLY A 44 11.93 0.07 -16.98
N ASN A 45 12.99 -0.15 -16.22
CA ASN A 45 13.56 -1.49 -16.05
C ASN A 45 12.94 -2.20 -14.85
N VAL A 46 12.68 -3.50 -15.00
CA VAL A 46 12.21 -4.32 -13.88
C VAL A 46 13.35 -4.53 -12.89
N VAL A 47 13.06 -4.26 -11.61
CA VAL A 47 14.02 -4.45 -10.52
C VAL A 47 13.62 -5.71 -9.77
N GLY A 48 14.53 -6.67 -9.66
CA GLY A 48 14.29 -7.90 -8.91
C GLY A 48 13.52 -8.96 -9.67
N SER A 49 13.85 -9.19 -10.95
CA SER A 49 13.29 -10.30 -11.71
C SER A 49 13.43 -11.61 -10.92
N GLY A 50 12.32 -12.31 -10.72
CA GLY A 50 12.31 -13.57 -9.99
C GLY A 50 12.41 -13.46 -8.48
N ASP A 51 12.50 -12.26 -7.93
CA ASP A 51 12.68 -12.03 -6.48
C ASP A 51 11.62 -11.07 -5.94
N ILE A 52 10.58 -11.62 -5.34
CA ILE A 52 9.45 -10.81 -4.87
C ILE A 52 9.84 -9.87 -3.73
N GLY A 53 10.82 -10.23 -2.91
CA GLY A 53 11.29 -9.35 -1.82
C GLY A 53 11.92 -8.09 -2.37
N VAL A 54 12.81 -8.23 -3.36
CA VAL A 54 13.43 -7.08 -4.03
C VAL A 54 12.38 -6.26 -4.78
N GLN A 55 11.41 -6.93 -5.41
CA GLN A 55 10.31 -6.23 -6.06
C GLN A 55 9.49 -5.43 -5.06
N ALA A 56 9.17 -5.98 -3.91
CA ALA A 56 8.43 -5.28 -2.88
C ALA A 56 9.16 -4.00 -2.43
N GLU A 57 10.47 -4.05 -2.26
CA GLU A 57 11.25 -2.86 -1.91
C GLU A 57 11.10 -1.75 -2.94
N GLN A 58 11.22 -2.09 -4.22
CA GLN A 58 11.05 -1.11 -5.29
C GLN A 58 9.63 -0.56 -5.35
N ILE A 59 8.64 -1.42 -5.14
CA ILE A 59 7.23 -1.02 -5.14
C ILE A 59 6.97 0.01 -4.04
N PHE A 60 7.47 -0.22 -2.82
CA PHE A 60 7.28 0.74 -1.73
C PHE A 60 8.02 2.06 -1.98
N LYS A 61 9.20 2.02 -2.61
CA LYS A 61 9.89 3.24 -3.02
C LYS A 61 9.05 4.03 -4.03
N ASN A 62 8.48 3.34 -4.99
CA ASN A 62 7.61 3.97 -6.00
C ASN A 62 6.37 4.56 -5.34
N LEU A 63 5.77 3.82 -4.41
CA LEU A 63 4.60 4.29 -3.67
C LEU A 63 4.91 5.58 -2.91
N GLU A 64 6.01 5.60 -2.18
CA GLU A 64 6.39 6.79 -1.40
C GLU A 64 6.68 7.98 -2.31
N THR A 65 7.31 7.75 -3.46
CA THR A 65 7.56 8.80 -4.44
C THR A 65 6.26 9.39 -4.98
N ALA A 66 5.30 8.52 -5.32
CA ALA A 66 4.00 8.96 -5.82
C ALA A 66 3.21 9.72 -4.75
N LEU A 67 3.22 9.23 -3.52
CA LEU A 67 2.55 9.90 -2.40
C LEU A 67 3.13 11.30 -2.17
N ALA A 68 4.45 11.41 -2.15
CA ALA A 68 5.14 12.68 -1.93
C ALA A 68 4.79 13.71 -3.00
N ALA A 69 4.64 13.27 -4.24
CA ALA A 69 4.23 14.16 -5.33
C ALA A 69 2.85 14.77 -5.07
N GLY A 70 1.98 14.05 -4.39
CA GLY A 70 0.65 14.54 -3.99
C GLY A 70 0.61 15.23 -2.63
N GLY A 71 1.76 15.37 -1.97
CA GLY A 71 1.82 15.97 -0.64
C GLY A 71 1.40 15.04 0.48
N ALA A 72 1.53 13.73 0.28
CA ALA A 72 1.18 12.73 1.28
C ALA A 72 2.39 11.89 1.67
N ARG A 73 2.25 11.16 2.76
CA ARG A 73 3.25 10.22 3.27
C ARG A 73 2.61 8.87 3.51
N LEU A 74 3.43 7.88 3.81
CA LEU A 74 2.95 6.54 4.11
C LEU A 74 1.93 6.55 5.27
N ASP A 75 2.12 7.42 6.25
CA ASP A 75 1.20 7.58 7.38
C ASP A 75 -0.22 7.96 6.95
N ASP A 76 -0.35 8.59 5.80
CA ASP A 76 -1.63 9.09 5.29
C ASP A 76 -2.40 8.04 4.49
N VAL A 77 -1.81 6.89 4.23
CA VAL A 77 -2.47 5.83 3.46
C VAL A 77 -3.62 5.25 4.28
N ILE A 78 -4.82 5.28 3.69
CA ILE A 78 -6.01 4.71 4.32
C ILE A 78 -6.39 3.35 3.75
N LYS A 79 -5.90 3.04 2.56
CA LYS A 79 -6.23 1.77 1.90
C LYS A 79 -5.17 1.40 0.89
N TRP A 80 -4.80 0.13 0.86
CA TRP A 80 -4.09 -0.42 -0.28
C TRP A 80 -4.61 -1.79 -0.66
N ASN A 81 -4.49 -2.10 -1.94
CA ASN A 81 -4.79 -3.40 -2.51
C ASN A 81 -3.48 -4.00 -3.00
N ILE A 82 -3.29 -5.27 -2.68
CA ILE A 82 -2.06 -5.98 -2.98
C ILE A 82 -2.41 -7.16 -3.86
N TYR A 83 -1.72 -7.28 -4.99
CA TYR A 83 -1.90 -8.35 -5.95
C TYR A 83 -0.59 -9.12 -6.04
N VAL A 84 -0.62 -10.43 -5.80
CA VAL A 84 0.55 -11.29 -5.84
C VAL A 84 0.31 -12.41 -6.84
N VAL A 85 1.26 -12.65 -7.72
CA VAL A 85 1.14 -13.74 -8.69
C VAL A 85 1.12 -15.07 -7.94
N ALA A 86 0.15 -15.92 -8.26
CA ALA A 86 -0.04 -17.22 -7.61
C ALA A 86 1.23 -18.07 -7.73
N GLY A 87 1.59 -18.72 -6.63
CA GLY A 87 2.79 -19.55 -6.58
C GLY A 87 4.02 -18.84 -6.03
N GLN A 88 3.98 -17.51 -5.90
CA GLN A 88 5.08 -16.76 -5.32
C GLN A 88 5.08 -16.89 -3.80
N PRO A 89 6.26 -16.98 -3.16
CA PRO A 89 6.34 -16.91 -1.71
C PRO A 89 5.98 -15.51 -1.25
N THR A 90 5.08 -15.41 -0.27
CA THR A 90 4.65 -14.09 0.25
C THR A 90 5.53 -13.59 1.38
N GLN A 91 6.23 -14.47 2.07
CA GLN A 91 7.01 -14.10 3.25
C GLN A 91 8.06 -13.02 2.99
N PRO A 92 8.86 -13.07 1.91
CA PRO A 92 9.85 -12.01 1.67
C PRO A 92 9.20 -10.64 1.47
N ALA A 93 8.07 -10.59 0.79
CA ALA A 93 7.33 -9.33 0.61
C ALA A 93 6.76 -8.82 1.93
N PHE A 94 6.25 -9.73 2.76
CA PHE A 94 5.72 -9.37 4.08
C PHE A 94 6.80 -8.80 4.99
N GLU A 95 8.00 -9.36 4.95
CA GLU A 95 9.14 -8.84 5.72
C GLU A 95 9.51 -7.41 5.29
N VAL A 96 9.47 -7.13 3.99
CA VAL A 96 9.69 -5.79 3.47
C VAL A 96 8.60 -4.84 4.00
N PHE A 97 7.33 -5.26 3.93
CA PHE A 97 6.23 -4.49 4.45
C PHE A 97 6.42 -4.14 5.93
N GLN A 98 6.78 -5.12 6.75
CA GLN A 98 6.99 -4.91 8.18
C GLN A 98 8.09 -3.88 8.44
N ARG A 99 9.20 -3.98 7.69
CA ARG A 99 10.32 -3.05 7.83
C ARG A 99 9.94 -1.63 7.40
N VAL A 100 9.23 -1.51 6.29
CA VAL A 100 8.80 -0.21 5.75
C VAL A 100 7.75 0.43 6.66
N TRP A 101 6.76 -0.35 7.11
CA TRP A 101 5.71 0.15 7.98
C TRP A 101 6.26 0.55 9.35
N GLY A 102 7.17 -0.24 9.90
CA GLY A 102 7.82 0.06 11.18
C GLY A 102 6.83 0.09 12.34
N ASP A 103 6.98 1.09 13.20
CA ASP A 103 6.19 1.23 14.43
C ASP A 103 4.88 1.99 14.25
N ARG A 104 4.45 2.24 13.02
CA ARG A 104 3.20 2.95 12.77
C ARG A 104 2.03 2.19 13.36
N THR A 105 1.11 2.91 13.99
CA THR A 105 0.01 2.31 14.74
C THR A 105 -1.34 2.37 14.04
N ASP A 106 -1.48 3.24 13.05
CA ASP A 106 -2.75 3.45 12.35
C ASP A 106 -2.76 2.74 11.01
N PRO A 107 -2.97 1.40 10.99
CA PRO A 107 -2.85 0.65 9.73
C PRO A 107 -4.00 0.98 8.79
N PRO A 108 -3.74 0.92 7.49
CA PRO A 108 -4.78 1.12 6.49
C PRO A 108 -5.68 -0.10 6.36
N LEU A 109 -6.75 0.06 5.58
CA LEU A 109 -7.51 -1.06 5.06
C LEU A 109 -6.61 -1.83 4.10
N ILE A 110 -6.65 -3.16 4.14
CA ILE A 110 -5.82 -4.00 3.26
C ILE A 110 -6.69 -5.05 2.61
N THR A 111 -6.60 -5.17 1.29
CA THR A 111 -7.14 -6.32 0.56
C THR A 111 -6.00 -6.92 -0.22
N GLY A 112 -5.74 -8.20 0.00
CA GLY A 112 -4.69 -8.93 -0.71
C GLY A 112 -5.31 -10.09 -1.48
N VAL A 113 -4.91 -10.28 -2.73
CA VAL A 113 -5.41 -11.37 -3.56
C VAL A 113 -4.26 -11.97 -4.37
N PHE A 114 -4.39 -13.26 -4.66
CA PHE A 114 -3.53 -13.91 -5.63
C PHE A 114 -4.15 -13.81 -7.01
N VAL A 115 -3.31 -13.55 -8.00
CA VAL A 115 -3.73 -13.42 -9.40
C VAL A 115 -2.93 -14.38 -10.27
N SER A 116 -3.46 -14.69 -11.44
CA SER A 116 -2.76 -15.60 -12.37
C SER A 116 -1.57 -14.92 -13.06
N GLY A 117 -1.58 -13.61 -13.18
CA GLY A 117 -0.51 -12.83 -13.78
C GLY A 117 -0.80 -11.34 -13.71
N LEU A 118 0.20 -10.56 -14.02
CA LEU A 118 0.12 -9.09 -14.07
C LEU A 118 0.43 -8.62 -15.49
N ALA A 119 0.54 -7.30 -15.67
CA ALA A 119 0.68 -6.72 -17.01
C ALA A 119 1.93 -7.19 -17.78
N GLN A 120 3.00 -7.53 -17.05
CA GLN A 120 4.23 -8.05 -17.64
C GLN A 120 4.61 -9.36 -16.97
N PRO A 121 5.24 -10.31 -17.70
CA PRO A 121 5.58 -11.62 -17.12
C PRO A 121 6.52 -11.54 -15.91
N ASP A 122 7.36 -10.53 -15.85
CA ASP A 122 8.33 -10.38 -14.76
C ASP A 122 7.76 -9.68 -13.53
N TYR A 123 6.54 -9.16 -13.60
CA TYR A 123 5.88 -8.55 -12.44
C TYR A 123 5.33 -9.65 -11.54
N LEU A 124 5.82 -9.71 -10.32
CA LEU A 124 5.39 -10.72 -9.34
C LEU A 124 4.40 -10.17 -8.34
N MET A 125 4.31 -8.84 -8.22
CA MET A 125 3.48 -8.17 -7.23
C MET A 125 3.11 -6.78 -7.76
N GLU A 126 1.93 -6.32 -7.35
CA GLU A 126 1.47 -4.96 -7.64
C GLU A 126 0.77 -4.41 -6.41
N LEU A 127 0.88 -3.11 -6.20
CA LEU A 127 0.24 -2.46 -5.06
C LEU A 127 -0.33 -1.12 -5.50
N GLU A 128 -1.59 -0.86 -5.16
CA GLU A 128 -2.21 0.44 -5.34
C GLU A 128 -2.67 0.99 -4.00
N ALA A 129 -2.80 2.29 -3.88
CA ALA A 129 -3.09 2.91 -2.60
C ALA A 129 -3.96 4.15 -2.74
N VAL A 130 -4.65 4.47 -1.65
CA VAL A 130 -5.36 5.74 -1.47
C VAL A 130 -4.86 6.35 -0.16
N ALA A 131 -4.45 7.60 -0.21
CA ALA A 131 -4.05 8.36 0.97
C ALA A 131 -4.97 9.56 1.14
N VAL A 132 -5.20 9.95 2.39
CA VAL A 132 -6.03 11.11 2.72
C VAL A 132 -5.28 11.97 3.72
N VAL A 133 -5.15 13.25 3.38
CA VAL A 133 -4.48 14.23 4.23
C VAL A 133 -5.52 15.21 4.73
N PRO A 134 -5.77 15.26 6.05
CA PRO A 134 -6.65 16.30 6.60
C PRO A 134 -6.09 17.69 6.36
N GLU A 135 -6.97 18.64 6.04
CA GLU A 135 -6.58 20.03 5.83
C GLU A 135 -7.35 20.93 6.76
N PRO A 136 -6.81 22.12 7.06
CA PRO A 136 -7.50 23.09 7.94
C PRO A 136 -8.83 23.55 7.40
#